data_7905524d53f73da70e101bef23fc5ac3
#
_entry.id   7905524d53f73da70e101bef23fc5ac3
#
_cell.length_a   1.000
_cell.length_b   1.000
_cell.length_c   1.000
_cell.angle_alpha   90.00
_cell.angle_beta   90.00
_cell.angle_gamma   90.00
#
_symmetry.space_group_name_H-M   'P 1'
#
loop_
_entity.id
_entity.type
_entity.pdbx_description
1 polymer ?
#
loop_
_entity_poly.entity_id
_entity_poly.type
_entity_poly.pdbx_seq_one_letter_code
_entity_poly.pdbx_strand_id
1 'polypeptide(L)'
;MDHPSSESRAAFRYPNFRYYLGYRVVSVLASEMQAVAVGWQVYDLTRRPLDLGLVGLAQFLPGILLFLVAGHAADRIPRRSILLACLGGFSAASLLLMLFTLGRVREVYPIYLILLLNGTARAFSQPAAQALLPTLVDEKHFPNSVAWSSSTFRTATILGPIAGGLLYGFSSSPLLVYGFAVAAYLAALVLTSRIQVKAAVRPRAPADRAMVLEGFRYIRDHKLILGAISLDLFAVLLGGAVALLPVYASEILRVGAAGLGVLRCAPGVGAVLTALLLAHRPLGRRQGELMLWCVFGFGLFTVVFGVSRNLTISLLALALTGACDMVSVVVRSTMVQLGTPDHMRGRVSAVNTLFIGASNEVGQFESGITAQWFGTVPAVILGGVGTIAVVAAWARLFPELRRAKEPVPVPR
;
A
#
# COMPACT_ATOMS: atom_id res chain seq x y z
N MET A 1 -36.86 3.50 18.80
CA MET A 1 -36.40 2.62 17.70
C MET A 1 -35.56 3.46 16.75
N ASP A 2 -34.24 3.52 16.99
CA ASP A 2 -33.33 4.26 16.12
C ASP A 2 -33.16 3.47 14.81
N HIS A 3 -33.42 4.12 13.69
CA HIS A 3 -33.29 3.52 12.36
C HIS A 3 -31.84 3.04 12.11
N PRO A 4 -31.61 1.80 11.65
CA PRO A 4 -30.26 1.28 11.38
C PRO A 4 -29.45 2.13 10.39
N SER A 5 -30.10 2.96 9.58
CA SER A 5 -29.48 3.94 8.68
C SER A 5 -28.81 5.13 9.39
N SER A 6 -29.18 5.44 10.64
CA SER A 6 -28.59 6.54 11.41
C SER A 6 -27.26 6.18 12.05
N GLU A 7 -27.04 4.92 12.40
CA GLU A 7 -25.79 4.40 12.97
C GLU A 7 -24.69 4.22 11.90
N SER A 8 -25.06 3.85 10.68
CA SER A 8 -24.08 3.66 9.59
C SER A 8 -23.33 4.96 9.22
N ARG A 9 -23.90 6.14 9.51
CA ARG A 9 -23.32 7.47 9.24
C ARG A 9 -22.97 8.24 10.52
N ALA A 10 -22.87 7.59 11.66
CA ALA A 10 -22.67 8.26 12.94
C ALA A 10 -21.37 9.09 12.98
N ALA A 11 -20.28 8.63 12.37
CA ALA A 11 -19.02 9.36 12.30
C ALA A 11 -19.14 10.70 11.54
N PHE A 12 -20.07 10.83 10.60
CA PHE A 12 -20.26 12.09 9.85
C PHE A 12 -20.91 13.21 10.67
N ARG A 13 -21.43 12.91 11.87
CA ARG A 13 -21.93 13.92 12.81
C ARG A 13 -20.79 14.82 13.33
N TYR A 14 -19.54 14.36 13.25
CA TYR A 14 -18.37 15.09 13.72
C TYR A 14 -17.75 15.90 12.56
N PRO A 15 -17.76 17.26 12.62
CA PRO A 15 -17.19 18.10 11.57
C PRO A 15 -15.71 17.80 11.29
N ASN A 16 -14.92 17.56 12.36
CA ASN A 16 -13.51 17.25 12.25
C ASN A 16 -13.26 15.94 11.49
N PHE A 17 -14.12 14.93 11.66
CA PHE A 17 -14.04 13.68 10.89
C PHE A 17 -14.34 13.91 9.41
N ARG A 18 -15.31 14.77 9.07
CA ARG A 18 -15.61 15.12 7.66
C ARG A 18 -14.41 15.78 6.98
N TYR A 19 -13.74 16.73 7.65
CA TYR A 19 -12.51 17.34 7.14
C TYR A 19 -11.38 16.31 6.99
N TYR A 20 -11.21 15.43 7.98
CA TYR A 20 -10.24 14.35 7.93
C TYR A 20 -10.49 13.40 6.76
N LEU A 21 -11.74 12.97 6.56
CA LEU A 21 -12.09 12.07 5.47
C LEU A 21 -11.87 12.73 4.11
N GLY A 22 -12.25 13.99 3.97
CA GLY A 22 -12.04 14.77 2.76
C GLY A 22 -10.56 14.91 2.40
N TYR A 23 -9.70 15.29 3.37
CA TYR A 23 -8.25 15.35 3.10
C TYR A 23 -7.68 13.99 2.69
N ARG A 24 -8.13 12.90 3.35
CA ARG A 24 -7.67 11.54 3.01
C ARG A 24 -8.01 11.15 1.59
N VAL A 25 -9.27 11.33 1.19
CA VAL A 25 -9.73 11.04 -0.18
C VAL A 25 -8.88 11.78 -1.21
N VAL A 26 -8.79 13.10 -1.04
CA VAL A 26 -8.14 13.98 -2.01
C VAL A 26 -6.63 13.72 -2.08
N SER A 27 -5.96 13.54 -0.93
CA SER A 27 -4.52 13.28 -0.91
C SER A 27 -4.15 11.89 -1.43
N VAL A 28 -4.92 10.84 -1.12
CA VAL A 28 -4.68 9.50 -1.64
C VAL A 28 -4.92 9.46 -3.15
N LEU A 29 -6.02 10.06 -3.62
CA LEU A 29 -6.30 10.15 -5.05
C LEU A 29 -5.16 10.83 -5.80
N ALA A 30 -4.68 11.98 -5.31
CA ALA A 30 -3.55 12.70 -5.88
C ALA A 30 -2.26 11.83 -5.91
N SER A 31 -1.97 11.14 -4.81
CA SER A 31 -0.80 10.25 -4.71
C SER A 31 -0.83 9.13 -5.74
N GLU A 32 -1.97 8.47 -5.90
CA GLU A 32 -2.12 7.37 -6.85
C GLU A 32 -2.09 7.84 -8.32
N MET A 33 -2.71 8.98 -8.61
CA MET A 33 -2.62 9.62 -9.92
C MET A 33 -1.18 9.98 -10.26
N GLN A 34 -0.47 10.61 -9.33
CA GLN A 34 0.94 10.99 -9.47
C GLN A 34 1.84 9.78 -9.65
N ALA A 35 1.60 8.68 -8.94
CA ALA A 35 2.38 7.45 -9.07
C ALA A 35 2.30 6.83 -10.48
N VAL A 36 1.13 6.90 -11.13
CA VAL A 36 0.98 6.49 -12.55
C VAL A 36 1.78 7.42 -13.46
N ALA A 37 1.66 8.74 -13.27
CA ALA A 37 2.35 9.73 -14.11
C ALA A 37 3.87 9.63 -13.98
N VAL A 38 4.39 9.48 -12.76
CA VAL A 38 5.83 9.30 -12.50
C VAL A 38 6.34 8.01 -13.15
N GLY A 39 5.64 6.88 -12.93
CA GLY A 39 6.06 5.60 -13.51
C GLY A 39 6.09 5.64 -15.04
N TRP A 40 5.08 6.23 -15.66
CA TRP A 40 5.05 6.41 -17.11
C TRP A 40 6.15 7.34 -17.61
N GLN A 41 6.30 8.53 -16.99
CA GLN A 41 7.30 9.53 -17.38
C GLN A 41 8.72 9.01 -17.23
N VAL A 42 9.06 8.35 -16.12
CA VAL A 42 10.40 7.78 -15.92
C VAL A 42 10.69 6.73 -16.97
N TYR A 43 9.75 5.83 -17.25
CA TYR A 43 9.96 4.83 -18.29
C TYR A 43 10.07 5.44 -19.69
N ASP A 44 9.26 6.46 -19.98
CA ASP A 44 9.33 7.15 -21.29
C ASP A 44 10.65 7.87 -21.51
N LEU A 45 11.24 8.45 -20.45
CA LEU A 45 12.53 9.12 -20.48
C LEU A 45 13.71 8.15 -20.61
N THR A 46 13.68 7.02 -19.93
CA THR A 46 14.87 6.17 -19.76
C THR A 46 14.81 4.87 -20.53
N ARG A 47 13.59 4.36 -20.81
CA ARG A 47 13.36 3.03 -21.41
C ARG A 47 14.06 1.90 -20.64
N ARG A 48 14.32 2.09 -19.35
CA ARG A 48 15.05 1.15 -18.50
C ARG A 48 14.17 0.67 -17.36
N PRO A 49 13.87 -0.64 -17.26
CA PRO A 49 13.08 -1.19 -16.16
C PRO A 49 13.69 -0.95 -14.78
N LEU A 50 15.03 -0.90 -14.68
CA LEU A 50 15.72 -0.60 -13.43
C LEU A 50 15.30 0.75 -12.83
N ASP A 51 15.08 1.77 -13.66
CA ASP A 51 14.71 3.11 -13.20
C ASP A 51 13.31 3.12 -12.56
N LEU A 52 12.42 2.21 -12.96
CA LEU A 52 11.14 1.99 -12.28
C LEU A 52 11.34 1.39 -10.87
N GLY A 53 12.27 0.46 -10.73
CA GLY A 53 12.67 -0.08 -9.42
C GLY A 53 13.28 1.00 -8.52
N LEU A 54 14.11 1.90 -9.08
CA LEU A 54 14.69 3.03 -8.34
C LEU A 54 13.63 4.05 -7.90
N VAL A 55 12.54 4.25 -8.65
CA VAL A 55 11.39 5.06 -8.23
C VAL A 55 10.80 4.53 -6.92
N GLY A 56 10.54 3.22 -6.83
CA GLY A 56 10.06 2.58 -5.62
C GLY A 56 11.05 2.75 -4.46
N LEU A 57 12.32 2.45 -4.69
CA LEU A 57 13.38 2.57 -3.68
C LEU A 57 13.53 4.01 -3.16
N ALA A 58 13.52 5.02 -4.04
CA ALA A 58 13.63 6.42 -3.65
C ALA A 58 12.47 6.88 -2.75
N GLN A 59 11.26 6.39 -2.99
CA GLN A 59 10.10 6.69 -2.13
C GLN A 59 10.13 5.95 -0.79
N PHE A 60 10.73 4.78 -0.75
CA PHE A 60 10.74 3.90 0.43
C PHE A 60 11.91 4.16 1.38
N LEU A 61 13.09 4.48 0.83
CA LEU A 61 14.31 4.67 1.61
C LEU A 61 14.13 5.62 2.80
N PRO A 62 13.50 6.81 2.64
CA PRO A 62 13.24 7.68 3.79
C PRO A 62 12.33 7.03 4.84
N GLY A 63 11.37 6.20 4.42
CA GLY A 63 10.45 5.48 5.32
C GLY A 63 11.19 4.56 6.29
N ILE A 64 12.20 3.82 5.81
CA ILE A 64 13.03 2.95 6.67
C ILE A 64 13.94 3.79 7.56
N LEU A 65 14.68 4.74 6.98
CA LEU A 65 15.68 5.52 7.69
C LEU A 65 15.06 6.38 8.80
N LEU A 66 13.86 6.92 8.55
CA LEU A 66 13.16 7.85 9.44
C LEU A 66 12.07 7.18 10.28
N PHE A 67 11.87 5.85 10.17
CA PHE A 67 10.79 5.12 10.87
C PHE A 67 10.71 5.44 12.36
N LEU A 68 11.83 5.36 13.07
CA LEU A 68 11.88 5.65 14.50
C LEU A 68 11.70 7.14 14.81
N VAL A 69 12.28 8.01 13.96
CA VAL A 69 12.16 9.46 14.08
C VAL A 69 10.72 9.90 13.86
N ALA A 70 10.06 9.34 12.85
CA ALA A 70 8.67 9.64 12.52
C ALA A 70 7.70 9.20 13.63
N GLY A 71 7.92 8.02 14.21
CA GLY A 71 7.16 7.55 15.36
C GLY A 71 7.32 8.50 16.57
N HIS A 72 8.55 8.87 16.88
CA HIS A 72 8.85 9.79 17.98
C HIS A 72 8.29 11.20 17.76
N ALA A 73 8.34 11.70 16.52
CA ALA A 73 7.75 12.98 16.16
C ALA A 73 6.21 12.96 16.33
N ALA A 74 5.54 11.88 15.94
CA ALA A 74 4.08 11.71 16.06
C ALA A 74 3.60 11.69 17.54
N ASP A 75 4.49 11.36 18.48
CA ASP A 75 4.20 11.37 19.92
C ASP A 75 4.42 12.74 20.57
N ARG A 76 5.35 13.57 20.06
CA ARG A 76 5.73 14.86 20.65
C ARG A 76 5.15 16.09 19.96
N ILE A 77 4.95 16.02 18.64
CA ILE A 77 4.48 17.15 17.86
C ILE A 77 2.96 16.99 17.63
N PRO A 78 2.18 18.09 17.65
CA PRO A 78 0.77 18.00 17.32
C PRO A 78 0.56 17.34 15.95
N ARG A 79 -0.19 16.24 15.92
CA ARG A 79 -0.39 15.39 14.74
C ARG A 79 -0.90 16.17 13.52
N ARG A 80 -1.76 17.18 13.78
CA ARG A 80 -2.24 18.10 12.74
C ARG A 80 -1.10 18.90 12.12
N SER A 81 -0.16 19.39 12.91
CA SER A 81 0.99 20.16 12.40
C SER A 81 1.92 19.29 11.54
N ILE A 82 2.14 18.03 11.93
CA ILE A 82 2.88 17.08 11.11
C ILE A 82 2.18 16.89 9.77
N LEU A 83 0.86 16.66 9.76
CA LEU A 83 0.11 16.47 8.52
C LEU A 83 0.15 17.70 7.63
N LEU A 84 0.05 18.91 8.18
CA LEU A 84 0.15 20.16 7.41
C LEU A 84 1.53 20.30 6.76
N ALA A 85 2.61 20.02 7.50
CA ALA A 85 3.96 20.04 6.95
C ALA A 85 4.15 18.98 5.84
N CYS A 86 3.63 17.75 6.05
CA CYS A 86 3.69 16.69 5.05
C CYS A 86 2.90 17.04 3.77
N LEU A 87 1.69 17.62 3.90
CA LEU A 87 0.89 18.05 2.76
C LEU A 87 1.57 19.19 1.98
N GLY A 88 2.24 20.10 2.69
CA GLY A 88 3.13 21.10 2.07
C GLY A 88 4.27 20.45 1.30
N GLY A 89 4.91 19.43 1.88
CA GLY A 89 5.96 18.64 1.24
C GLY A 89 5.47 17.89 -0.01
N PHE A 90 4.30 17.26 0.04
CA PHE A 90 3.68 16.60 -1.13
C PHE A 90 3.33 17.61 -2.23
N SER A 91 2.78 18.78 -1.86
CA SER A 91 2.48 19.83 -2.82
C SER A 91 3.75 20.36 -3.47
N ALA A 92 4.81 20.59 -2.69
CA ALA A 92 6.11 21.02 -3.21
C ALA A 92 6.73 19.98 -4.14
N ALA A 93 6.71 18.70 -3.76
CA ALA A 93 7.20 17.61 -4.63
C ALA A 93 6.43 17.55 -5.96
N SER A 94 5.10 17.68 -5.92
CA SER A 94 4.27 17.70 -7.14
C SER A 94 4.55 18.92 -8.01
N LEU A 95 4.75 20.09 -7.40
CA LEU A 95 5.13 21.32 -8.09
C LEU A 95 6.52 21.18 -8.74
N LEU A 96 7.50 20.61 -8.04
CA LEU A 96 8.82 20.34 -8.58
C LEU A 96 8.78 19.37 -9.77
N LEU A 97 7.95 18.31 -9.71
CA LEU A 97 7.72 17.41 -10.85
C LEU A 97 7.09 18.15 -12.05
N MET A 98 6.15 19.03 -11.78
CA MET A 98 5.53 19.87 -12.81
C MET A 98 6.55 20.82 -13.46
N LEU A 99 7.37 21.51 -12.66
CA LEU A 99 8.43 22.41 -13.14
C LEU A 99 9.51 21.63 -13.89
N PHE A 100 9.90 20.44 -13.41
CA PHE A 100 10.81 19.53 -14.10
C PHE A 100 10.30 19.22 -15.52
N THR A 101 9.02 18.88 -15.63
CA THR A 101 8.40 18.56 -16.92
C THR A 101 8.30 19.77 -17.84
N LEU A 102 7.95 20.96 -17.32
CA LEU A 102 7.93 22.21 -18.06
C LEU A 102 9.33 22.61 -18.57
N GLY A 103 10.36 22.38 -17.76
CA GLY A 103 11.76 22.65 -18.11
C GLY A 103 12.33 21.67 -19.16
N ARG A 104 11.53 20.66 -19.60
CA ARG A 104 11.95 19.63 -20.58
C ARG A 104 13.29 18.98 -20.23
N VAL A 105 13.56 18.82 -18.93
CA VAL A 105 14.76 18.16 -18.43
C VAL A 105 14.70 16.68 -18.82
N ARG A 106 15.80 16.18 -19.42
CA ARG A 106 15.88 14.77 -19.86
C ARG A 106 16.56 13.84 -18.86
N GLU A 107 17.24 14.42 -17.88
CA GLU A 107 17.92 13.69 -16.81
C GLU A 107 16.89 13.13 -15.81
N VAL A 108 16.96 11.86 -15.46
CA VAL A 108 16.02 11.23 -14.53
C VAL A 108 16.35 11.49 -13.07
N TYR A 109 17.62 11.79 -12.74
CA TYR A 109 18.09 11.96 -11.35
C TYR A 109 17.31 13.00 -10.52
N PRO A 110 16.89 14.16 -11.06
CA PRO A 110 16.07 15.10 -10.29
C PRO A 110 14.74 14.50 -9.83
N ILE A 111 14.14 13.58 -10.61
CA ILE A 111 12.91 12.89 -10.22
C ILE A 111 13.17 12.07 -8.96
N TYR A 112 14.27 11.33 -8.85
CA TYR A 112 14.59 10.55 -7.65
C TYR A 112 14.75 11.43 -6.41
N LEU A 113 15.41 12.60 -6.55
CA LEU A 113 15.54 13.56 -5.44
C LEU A 113 14.18 14.09 -4.97
N ILE A 114 13.29 14.40 -5.92
CA ILE A 114 11.92 14.84 -5.60
C ILE A 114 11.14 13.68 -4.92
N LEU A 115 11.34 12.44 -5.36
CA LEU A 115 10.71 11.27 -4.76
C LEU A 115 11.24 10.95 -3.35
N LEU A 116 12.51 11.25 -3.05
CA LEU A 116 13.04 11.22 -1.68
C LEU A 116 12.31 12.21 -0.76
N LEU A 117 12.04 13.43 -1.25
CA LEU A 117 11.23 14.41 -0.52
C LEU A 117 9.80 13.88 -0.28
N ASN A 118 9.18 13.31 -1.31
CA ASN A 118 7.86 12.70 -1.21
C ASN A 118 7.85 11.53 -0.20
N GLY A 119 8.83 10.63 -0.26
CA GLY A 119 9.01 9.52 0.68
C GLY A 119 9.22 10.00 2.13
N THR A 120 9.97 11.09 2.31
CA THR A 120 10.16 11.72 3.63
C THR A 120 8.82 12.20 4.19
N ALA A 121 8.05 12.96 3.41
CA ALA A 121 6.73 13.42 3.83
C ALA A 121 5.79 12.22 4.14
N ARG A 122 5.84 11.15 3.33
CA ARG A 122 5.06 9.92 3.53
C ARG A 122 5.42 9.22 4.84
N ALA A 123 6.70 9.15 5.21
CA ALA A 123 7.17 8.53 6.45
C ALA A 123 6.53 9.14 7.71
N PHE A 124 6.34 10.47 7.73
CA PHE A 124 5.72 11.17 8.85
C PHE A 124 4.20 11.22 8.77
N SER A 125 3.62 11.29 7.56
CA SER A 125 2.17 11.48 7.38
C SER A 125 1.37 10.26 7.81
N GLN A 126 1.86 9.05 7.55
CA GLN A 126 1.17 7.79 7.84
C GLN A 126 0.89 7.61 9.36
N PRO A 127 1.90 7.63 10.25
CA PRO A 127 1.67 7.49 11.68
C PRO A 127 0.84 8.66 12.25
N ALA A 128 1.07 9.88 11.78
CA ALA A 128 0.31 11.05 12.22
C ALA A 128 -1.18 10.93 11.87
N ALA A 129 -1.52 10.46 10.66
CA ALA A 129 -2.89 10.25 10.22
C ALA A 129 -3.61 9.16 11.04
N GLN A 130 -2.94 8.03 11.28
CA GLN A 130 -3.51 6.94 12.09
C GLN A 130 -3.73 7.36 13.54
N ALA A 131 -2.80 8.12 14.11
CA ALA A 131 -2.91 8.60 15.48
C ALA A 131 -3.93 9.76 15.64
N LEU A 132 -4.25 10.49 14.57
CA LEU A 132 -5.23 11.58 14.59
C LEU A 132 -6.67 11.05 14.63
N LEU A 133 -7.00 10.00 13.86
CA LEU A 133 -8.35 9.48 13.70
C LEU A 133 -9.12 9.22 15.00
N PRO A 134 -8.53 8.55 16.04
CA PRO A 134 -9.22 8.29 17.31
C PRO A 134 -9.60 9.56 18.09
N THR A 135 -8.95 10.70 17.78
CA THR A 135 -9.20 11.97 18.50
C THR A 135 -10.32 12.80 17.88
N LEU A 136 -10.89 12.36 16.76
CA LEU A 136 -11.87 13.12 15.97
C LEU A 136 -13.32 12.70 16.20
N VAL A 137 -13.53 11.54 16.82
CA VAL A 137 -14.84 10.94 17.09
C VAL A 137 -14.88 10.38 18.50
N ASP A 138 -16.08 10.24 19.05
CA ASP A 138 -16.26 9.54 20.33
C ASP A 138 -15.94 8.06 20.19
N GLU A 139 -15.53 7.42 21.29
CA GLU A 139 -15.10 6.02 21.33
C GLU A 139 -16.16 5.07 20.76
N LYS A 140 -17.44 5.28 21.06
CA LYS A 140 -18.55 4.48 20.54
C LYS A 140 -18.70 4.52 19.01
N HIS A 141 -18.28 5.60 18.36
CA HIS A 141 -18.36 5.78 16.91
C HIS A 141 -17.02 5.54 16.18
N PHE A 142 -15.96 5.20 16.95
CA PHE A 142 -14.64 4.93 16.39
C PHE A 142 -14.63 3.78 15.36
N PRO A 143 -15.29 2.62 15.59
CA PRO A 143 -15.35 1.56 14.58
C PRO A 143 -15.98 2.03 13.26
N ASN A 144 -17.03 2.86 13.33
CA ASN A 144 -17.67 3.44 12.14
C ASN A 144 -16.71 4.37 11.38
N SER A 145 -15.93 5.20 12.10
CA SER A 145 -14.94 6.09 11.49
C SER A 145 -13.81 5.33 10.80
N VAL A 146 -13.34 4.23 11.40
CA VAL A 146 -12.32 3.34 10.80
C VAL A 146 -12.87 2.69 9.52
N ALA A 147 -14.12 2.19 9.55
CA ALA A 147 -14.75 1.58 8.38
C ALA A 147 -14.82 2.57 7.20
N TRP A 148 -15.32 3.80 7.44
CA TRP A 148 -15.39 4.84 6.41
C TRP A 148 -14.01 5.25 5.90
N SER A 149 -13.04 5.46 6.80
CA SER A 149 -11.66 5.82 6.42
C SER A 149 -11.00 4.75 5.57
N SER A 150 -11.21 3.47 5.89
CA SER A 150 -10.67 2.34 5.14
C SER A 150 -11.35 2.18 3.78
N SER A 151 -12.69 2.32 3.72
CA SER A 151 -13.43 2.21 2.47
C SER A 151 -13.06 3.33 1.49
N THR A 152 -12.95 4.56 1.97
CA THR A 152 -12.57 5.70 1.12
C THR A 152 -11.11 5.60 0.66
N PHE A 153 -10.21 5.11 1.52
CA PHE A 153 -8.82 4.85 1.13
C PHE A 153 -8.76 3.84 -0.03
N ARG A 154 -9.46 2.69 0.10
CA ARG A 154 -9.48 1.66 -0.95
C ARG A 154 -10.14 2.16 -2.23
N THR A 155 -11.22 2.93 -2.14
CA THR A 155 -11.83 3.56 -3.32
C THR A 155 -10.87 4.50 -4.04
N ALA A 156 -10.15 5.34 -3.29
CA ALA A 156 -9.17 6.25 -3.88
C ALA A 156 -7.97 5.53 -4.50
N THR A 157 -7.51 4.41 -3.90
CA THR A 157 -6.42 3.59 -4.48
C THR A 157 -6.81 2.86 -5.76
N ILE A 158 -8.11 2.62 -6.00
CA ILE A 158 -8.60 2.05 -7.25
C ILE A 158 -8.86 3.16 -8.30
N LEU A 159 -9.55 4.22 -7.90
CA LEU A 159 -9.93 5.29 -8.84
C LEU A 159 -8.74 6.18 -9.23
N GLY A 160 -7.78 6.36 -8.33
CA GLY A 160 -6.61 7.20 -8.57
C GLY A 160 -5.79 6.82 -9.79
N PRO A 161 -5.35 5.57 -9.92
CA PRO A 161 -4.59 5.13 -11.08
C PRO A 161 -5.37 5.28 -12.39
N ILE A 162 -6.68 4.97 -12.39
CA ILE A 162 -7.54 5.15 -13.56
C ILE A 162 -7.59 6.62 -13.96
N ALA A 163 -7.92 7.49 -13.00
CA ALA A 163 -8.02 8.93 -13.25
C ALA A 163 -6.67 9.52 -13.72
N GLY A 164 -5.56 9.09 -13.10
CA GLY A 164 -4.21 9.52 -13.48
C GLY A 164 -3.84 9.06 -14.88
N GLY A 165 -4.11 7.79 -15.22
CA GLY A 165 -3.84 7.24 -16.55
C GLY A 165 -4.69 7.88 -17.64
N LEU A 166 -5.98 8.10 -17.39
CA LEU A 166 -6.89 8.78 -18.33
C LEU A 166 -6.46 10.24 -18.55
N LEU A 167 -6.17 10.97 -17.47
CA LEU A 167 -5.76 12.38 -17.56
C LEU A 167 -4.41 12.52 -18.30
N TYR A 168 -3.48 11.61 -18.03
CA TYR A 168 -2.21 11.54 -18.76
C TYR A 168 -2.43 11.19 -20.24
N GLY A 169 -3.24 10.16 -20.52
CA GLY A 169 -3.54 9.73 -21.89
C GLY A 169 -4.23 10.82 -22.72
N PHE A 170 -5.16 11.56 -22.11
CA PHE A 170 -5.86 12.68 -22.74
C PHE A 170 -4.92 13.84 -23.08
N SER A 171 -4.01 14.20 -22.16
CA SER A 171 -3.10 15.33 -22.34
C SER A 171 -1.80 14.97 -23.05
N SER A 172 -1.51 13.67 -23.21
CA SER A 172 -0.21 13.16 -23.67
C SER A 172 0.99 13.73 -22.88
N SER A 173 0.74 14.20 -21.65
CA SER A 173 1.72 14.87 -20.80
C SER A 173 1.41 14.67 -19.32
N PRO A 174 2.41 14.50 -18.44
CA PRO A 174 2.19 14.42 -16.99
C PRO A 174 1.77 15.74 -16.35
N LEU A 175 1.88 16.88 -17.06
CA LEU A 175 1.67 18.22 -16.51
C LEU A 175 0.30 18.39 -15.86
N LEU A 176 -0.78 17.93 -16.51
CA LEU A 176 -2.13 18.04 -15.94
C LEU A 176 -2.28 17.16 -14.69
N VAL A 177 -1.63 16.00 -14.65
CA VAL A 177 -1.67 15.12 -13.48
C VAL A 177 -0.95 15.78 -12.30
N TYR A 178 0.24 16.36 -12.54
CA TYR A 178 0.97 17.06 -11.49
C TYR A 178 0.27 18.34 -11.05
N GLY A 179 -0.31 19.10 -11.97
CA GLY A 179 -1.14 20.29 -11.65
C GLY A 179 -2.34 19.93 -10.79
N PHE A 180 -3.06 18.84 -11.13
CA PHE A 180 -4.13 18.29 -10.30
C PHE A 180 -3.61 17.90 -8.91
N ALA A 181 -2.47 17.21 -8.83
CA ALA A 181 -1.89 16.78 -7.57
C ALA A 181 -1.54 17.98 -6.67
N VAL A 182 -0.94 19.04 -7.21
CA VAL A 182 -0.68 20.30 -6.47
C VAL A 182 -1.98 20.86 -5.92
N ALA A 183 -3.01 21.05 -6.75
CA ALA A 183 -4.29 21.59 -6.34
C ALA A 183 -4.96 20.71 -5.27
N ALA A 184 -4.90 19.40 -5.44
CA ALA A 184 -5.45 18.42 -4.51
C ALA A 184 -4.73 18.44 -3.15
N TYR A 185 -3.40 18.50 -3.11
CA TYR A 185 -2.66 18.60 -1.85
C TYR A 185 -2.88 19.95 -1.15
N LEU A 186 -3.02 21.05 -1.90
CA LEU A 186 -3.41 22.35 -1.33
C LEU A 186 -4.82 22.30 -0.76
N ALA A 187 -5.78 21.68 -1.45
CA ALA A 187 -7.12 21.46 -0.91
C ALA A 187 -7.10 20.59 0.35
N ALA A 188 -6.31 19.52 0.35
CA ALA A 188 -6.09 18.66 1.52
C ALA A 188 -5.47 19.44 2.70
N LEU A 189 -4.55 20.37 2.44
CA LEU A 189 -3.94 21.25 3.42
C LEU A 189 -5.01 22.18 4.03
N VAL A 190 -5.88 22.80 3.20
CA VAL A 190 -7.00 23.62 3.67
C VAL A 190 -7.97 22.80 4.52
N LEU A 191 -8.34 21.59 4.10
CA LEU A 191 -9.22 20.70 4.87
C LEU A 191 -8.59 20.34 6.23
N THR A 192 -7.30 19.98 6.24
CA THR A 192 -6.56 19.64 7.46
C THR A 192 -6.42 20.84 8.39
N SER A 193 -6.27 22.07 7.85
CA SER A 193 -6.20 23.29 8.64
C SER A 193 -7.53 23.62 9.36
N ARG A 194 -8.66 23.10 8.89
CA ARG A 194 -9.99 23.25 9.54
C ARG A 194 -10.21 22.27 10.68
N ILE A 195 -9.38 21.22 10.82
CA ILE A 195 -9.51 20.25 11.90
C ILE A 195 -9.12 20.92 13.22
N GLN A 196 -10.03 20.94 14.16
CA GLN A 196 -9.80 21.45 15.51
C GLN A 196 -9.62 20.27 16.47
N VAL A 197 -8.39 20.07 16.91
CA VAL A 197 -8.08 19.04 17.91
C VAL A 197 -7.88 19.71 19.24
N LYS A 198 -8.67 19.33 20.25
CA LYS A 198 -8.34 19.68 21.64
C LYS A 198 -7.01 19.02 21.98
N ALA A 199 -6.02 19.82 22.33
CA ALA A 199 -4.67 19.37 22.63
C ALA A 199 -4.66 18.44 23.86
N ALA A 200 -4.86 17.17 23.64
CA ALA A 200 -4.59 16.13 24.63
C ALA A 200 -3.51 15.21 24.04
N VAL A 201 -2.27 15.67 24.05
CA VAL A 201 -1.10 14.80 23.87
C VAL A 201 -1.00 13.97 25.15
N ARG A 202 -1.66 12.81 25.18
CA ARG A 202 -1.32 11.81 26.20
C ARG A 202 0.02 11.21 25.77
N PRO A 203 1.08 11.32 26.61
CA PRO A 203 2.35 10.68 26.31
C PRO A 203 2.11 9.19 26.20
N ARG A 204 2.20 8.63 25.01
CA ARG A 204 2.37 7.19 24.81
C ARG A 204 3.85 6.90 25.05
N ALA A 205 4.15 5.76 25.68
CA ALA A 205 5.53 5.32 25.78
C ALA A 205 6.17 5.35 24.38
N PRO A 206 7.34 5.99 24.20
CA PRO A 206 7.95 6.14 22.89
C PRO A 206 8.16 4.75 22.28
N ALA A 207 7.96 4.64 20.95
CA ALA A 207 8.32 3.46 20.20
C ALA A 207 9.86 3.30 20.32
N ASP A 208 10.30 2.48 21.27
CA ASP A 208 11.71 2.21 21.51
C ASP A 208 12.17 1.07 20.58
N ARG A 209 13.47 1.11 20.21
CA ARG A 209 14.13 0.02 19.49
C ARG A 209 13.92 -1.33 20.19
N ALA A 210 13.94 -1.34 21.53
CA ALA A 210 13.65 -2.50 22.34
C ALA A 210 12.26 -3.10 22.04
N MET A 211 11.26 -2.26 21.84
CA MET A 211 9.88 -2.65 21.53
C MET A 211 9.76 -3.37 20.18
N VAL A 212 10.47 -2.87 19.16
CA VAL A 212 10.51 -3.49 17.82
C VAL A 212 11.27 -4.82 17.88
N LEU A 213 12.40 -4.84 18.60
CA LEU A 213 13.22 -6.04 18.75
C LEU A 213 12.47 -7.14 19.52
N GLU A 214 11.68 -6.77 20.52
CA GLU A 214 10.85 -7.68 21.29
C GLU A 214 9.71 -8.27 20.43
N GLY A 215 9.07 -7.44 19.58
CA GLY A 215 8.12 -7.89 18.59
C GLY A 215 8.74 -8.89 17.59
N PHE A 216 9.95 -8.59 17.10
CA PHE A 216 10.69 -9.48 16.21
C PHE A 216 11.05 -10.81 16.88
N ARG A 217 11.52 -10.78 18.15
CA ARG A 217 11.83 -11.99 18.92
C ARG A 217 10.58 -12.84 19.12
N TYR A 218 9.45 -12.22 19.47
CA TYR A 218 8.18 -12.91 19.60
C TYR A 218 7.78 -13.63 18.31
N ILE A 219 7.85 -12.95 17.16
CA ILE A 219 7.54 -13.53 15.85
C ILE A 219 8.46 -14.72 15.56
N ARG A 220 9.77 -14.59 15.80
CA ARG A 220 10.76 -15.65 15.57
C ARG A 220 10.47 -16.89 16.40
N ASP A 221 10.04 -16.71 17.65
CA ASP A 221 9.81 -17.81 18.58
C ASP A 221 8.45 -18.53 18.33
N HIS A 222 7.54 -17.89 17.55
CA HIS A 222 6.23 -18.45 17.21
C HIS A 222 6.15 -18.85 15.73
N LYS A 223 6.44 -20.14 15.44
CA LYS A 223 6.56 -20.70 14.08
C LYS A 223 5.35 -20.43 13.17
N LEU A 224 4.13 -20.46 13.72
CA LEU A 224 2.91 -20.19 12.96
C LEU A 224 2.88 -18.73 12.46
N ILE A 225 3.17 -17.75 13.34
CA ILE A 225 3.18 -16.33 13.02
C ILE A 225 4.35 -16.02 12.08
N LEU A 226 5.53 -16.57 12.37
CA LEU A 226 6.72 -16.45 11.51
C LEU A 226 6.42 -17.00 10.11
N GLY A 227 5.83 -18.19 10.01
CA GLY A 227 5.48 -18.80 8.74
C GLY A 227 4.47 -17.96 7.94
N ALA A 228 3.45 -17.41 8.58
CA ALA A 228 2.44 -16.59 7.93
C ALA A 228 3.02 -15.25 7.43
N ILE A 229 3.79 -14.55 8.26
CA ILE A 229 4.38 -13.23 7.91
C ILE A 229 5.47 -13.39 6.85
N SER A 230 6.35 -14.39 6.99
CA SER A 230 7.46 -14.60 6.07
C SER A 230 7.00 -15.17 4.71
N LEU A 231 5.95 -16.00 4.68
CA LEU A 231 5.35 -16.45 3.42
C LEU A 231 4.93 -15.25 2.55
N ASP A 232 4.19 -14.33 3.13
CA ASP A 232 3.74 -13.12 2.45
C ASP A 232 4.91 -12.22 2.02
N LEU A 233 5.88 -12.03 2.93
CA LEU A 233 7.07 -11.22 2.64
C LEU A 233 7.79 -11.72 1.38
N PHE A 234 8.09 -13.01 1.32
CA PHE A 234 8.83 -13.59 0.18
C PHE A 234 7.97 -13.69 -1.08
N ALA A 235 6.66 -13.97 -0.93
CA ALA A 235 5.74 -14.02 -2.07
C ALA A 235 5.60 -12.65 -2.75
N VAL A 236 5.45 -11.58 -1.97
CA VAL A 236 5.34 -10.22 -2.48
C VAL A 236 6.68 -9.70 -2.98
N LEU A 237 7.78 -10.02 -2.28
CA LEU A 237 9.14 -9.65 -2.69
C LEU A 237 9.45 -10.15 -4.11
N LEU A 238 9.12 -11.40 -4.42
CA LEU A 238 9.37 -11.98 -5.74
C LEU A 238 8.27 -11.66 -6.76
N GLY A 239 7.01 -11.53 -6.30
CA GLY A 239 5.86 -11.30 -7.17
C GLY A 239 5.62 -9.87 -7.63
N GLY A 240 6.58 -8.96 -7.50
CA GLY A 240 6.48 -7.52 -7.68
C GLY A 240 6.16 -6.99 -9.10
N ALA A 241 5.31 -7.68 -9.89
CA ALA A 241 4.95 -7.33 -11.26
C ALA A 241 4.42 -5.89 -11.45
N VAL A 242 3.89 -5.27 -10.38
CA VAL A 242 3.29 -3.91 -10.43
C VAL A 242 4.30 -2.83 -10.85
N ALA A 243 5.57 -2.97 -10.47
CA ALA A 243 6.62 -2.03 -10.88
C ALA A 243 6.85 -2.01 -12.40
N LEU A 244 6.62 -3.15 -13.06
CA LEU A 244 6.87 -3.34 -14.49
C LEU A 244 5.64 -3.03 -15.36
N LEU A 245 4.49 -2.65 -14.78
CA LEU A 245 3.28 -2.30 -15.52
C LEU A 245 3.49 -1.19 -16.57
N PRO A 246 4.33 -0.15 -16.35
CA PRO A 246 4.61 0.83 -17.41
C PRO A 246 5.25 0.20 -18.66
N VAL A 247 6.14 -0.77 -18.48
CA VAL A 247 6.76 -1.52 -19.60
C VAL A 247 5.70 -2.34 -20.34
N TYR A 248 4.86 -3.07 -19.59
CA TYR A 248 3.76 -3.84 -20.18
C TYR A 248 2.79 -2.97 -20.95
N ALA A 249 2.38 -1.83 -20.40
CA ALA A 249 1.43 -0.92 -21.04
C ALA A 249 2.03 -0.24 -22.30
N SER A 250 3.34 0.05 -22.28
CA SER A 250 4.02 0.73 -23.40
C SER A 250 4.42 -0.23 -24.52
N GLU A 251 5.09 -1.34 -24.21
CA GLU A 251 5.78 -2.17 -25.21
C GLU A 251 5.04 -3.47 -25.51
N ILE A 252 4.47 -4.12 -24.50
CA ILE A 252 3.92 -5.47 -24.62
C ILE A 252 2.46 -5.43 -25.05
N LEU A 253 1.63 -4.69 -24.31
CA LEU A 253 0.19 -4.55 -24.58
C LEU A 253 -0.11 -3.34 -25.49
N ARG A 254 0.75 -2.35 -25.53
CA ARG A 254 0.67 -1.13 -26.35
C ARG A 254 -0.64 -0.35 -26.12
N VAL A 255 -1.04 -0.24 -24.85
CA VAL A 255 -2.31 0.39 -24.44
C VAL A 255 -2.15 1.80 -23.89
N GLY A 256 -0.92 2.32 -23.86
CA GLY A 256 -0.60 3.68 -23.45
C GLY A 256 -0.81 3.93 -21.94
N ALA A 257 -0.74 5.22 -21.55
CA ALA A 257 -0.86 5.64 -20.15
C ALA A 257 -2.26 5.37 -19.58
N ALA A 258 -3.31 5.49 -20.38
CA ALA A 258 -4.67 5.15 -19.95
C ALA A 258 -4.78 3.65 -19.61
N GLY A 259 -4.21 2.78 -20.44
CA GLY A 259 -4.12 1.35 -20.18
C GLY A 259 -3.31 1.02 -18.94
N LEU A 260 -2.21 1.75 -18.66
CA LEU A 260 -1.46 1.62 -17.42
C LEU A 260 -2.34 1.90 -16.20
N GLY A 261 -3.16 2.96 -16.24
CA GLY A 261 -4.09 3.26 -15.15
C GLY A 261 -5.06 2.12 -14.88
N VAL A 262 -5.62 1.51 -15.92
CA VAL A 262 -6.54 0.37 -15.83
C VAL A 262 -5.83 -0.89 -15.33
N LEU A 263 -4.62 -1.19 -15.82
CA LEU A 263 -3.81 -2.33 -15.32
C LEU A 263 -3.48 -2.18 -13.84
N ARG A 264 -3.12 -0.98 -13.41
CA ARG A 264 -2.73 -0.71 -12.03
C ARG A 264 -3.89 -0.80 -11.03
N CYS A 265 -5.14 -0.55 -11.46
CA CYS A 265 -6.30 -0.70 -10.58
C CYS A 265 -6.80 -2.15 -10.50
N ALA A 266 -6.49 -3.00 -11.46
CA ALA A 266 -7.06 -4.35 -11.57
C ALA A 266 -6.84 -5.20 -10.29
N PRO A 267 -5.66 -5.26 -9.64
CA PRO A 267 -5.49 -5.97 -8.37
C PRO A 267 -6.40 -5.43 -7.26
N GLY A 268 -6.56 -4.10 -7.19
CA GLY A 268 -7.44 -3.44 -6.21
C GLY A 268 -8.90 -3.84 -6.38
N VAL A 269 -9.38 -3.93 -7.62
CA VAL A 269 -10.74 -4.40 -7.94
C VAL A 269 -10.92 -5.84 -7.48
N GLY A 270 -9.98 -6.73 -7.80
CA GLY A 270 -10.01 -8.13 -7.35
C GLY A 270 -10.03 -8.25 -5.82
N ALA A 271 -9.20 -7.45 -5.14
CA ALA A 271 -9.16 -7.42 -3.68
C ALA A 271 -10.50 -6.97 -3.05
N VAL A 272 -11.13 -5.91 -3.60
CA VAL A 272 -12.42 -5.41 -3.09
C VAL A 272 -13.54 -6.42 -3.30
N LEU A 273 -13.65 -7.01 -4.49
CA LEU A 273 -14.66 -8.02 -4.79
C LEU A 273 -14.52 -9.23 -3.84
N THR A 274 -13.29 -9.67 -3.60
CA THR A 274 -13.00 -10.77 -2.66
C THR A 274 -13.31 -10.37 -1.23
N ALA A 275 -12.98 -9.16 -0.79
CA ALA A 275 -13.33 -8.68 0.55
C ALA A 275 -14.84 -8.65 0.78
N LEU A 276 -15.62 -8.21 -0.21
CA LEU A 276 -17.09 -8.25 -0.16
C LEU A 276 -17.61 -9.68 -0.09
N LEU A 277 -17.02 -10.59 -0.85
CA LEU A 277 -17.41 -12.01 -0.80
C LEU A 277 -17.11 -12.62 0.58
N LEU A 278 -15.94 -12.34 1.15
CA LEU A 278 -15.55 -12.81 2.49
C LEU A 278 -16.41 -12.24 3.61
N ALA A 279 -16.95 -11.02 3.44
CA ALA A 279 -17.88 -10.43 4.40
C ALA A 279 -19.21 -11.21 4.49
N HIS A 280 -19.62 -11.86 3.39
CA HIS A 280 -20.86 -12.67 3.35
C HIS A 280 -20.60 -14.17 3.56
N ARG A 281 -19.38 -14.64 3.28
CA ARG A 281 -19.00 -16.05 3.43
C ARG A 281 -17.75 -16.14 4.29
N PRO A 282 -17.86 -16.47 5.57
CA PRO A 282 -16.70 -16.59 6.47
C PRO A 282 -15.75 -17.69 5.98
N LEU A 283 -14.47 -17.48 6.25
CA LEU A 283 -13.41 -18.42 5.90
C LEU A 283 -13.65 -19.77 6.59
N GLY A 284 -13.42 -20.85 5.85
CA GLY A 284 -13.54 -22.22 6.39
C GLY A 284 -12.47 -22.53 7.44
N ARG A 285 -12.60 -23.70 8.06
CA ARG A 285 -11.75 -24.15 9.19
C ARG A 285 -10.25 -24.33 8.86
N ARG A 286 -9.87 -24.51 7.59
CA ARG A 286 -8.48 -24.77 7.17
C ARG A 286 -7.78 -23.49 6.66
N GLN A 287 -7.67 -22.52 7.53
CA GLN A 287 -7.18 -21.18 7.13
C GLN A 287 -5.74 -21.19 6.63
N GLY A 288 -4.85 -21.97 7.25
CA GLY A 288 -3.45 -22.04 6.80
C GLY A 288 -3.28 -22.70 5.44
N GLU A 289 -4.05 -23.77 5.15
CA GLU A 289 -4.04 -24.41 3.84
C GLU A 289 -4.61 -23.47 2.76
N LEU A 290 -5.69 -22.74 3.08
CA LEU A 290 -6.28 -21.74 2.20
C LEU A 290 -5.28 -20.64 1.87
N MET A 291 -4.52 -20.15 2.84
CA MET A 291 -3.48 -19.14 2.63
C MET A 291 -2.41 -19.65 1.65
N LEU A 292 -1.92 -20.89 1.82
CA LEU A 292 -0.94 -21.49 0.90
C LEU A 292 -1.48 -21.57 -0.54
N TRP A 293 -2.75 -22.02 -0.72
CA TRP A 293 -3.37 -22.09 -2.03
C TRP A 293 -3.59 -20.70 -2.65
N CYS A 294 -3.93 -19.70 -1.86
CA CYS A 294 -4.07 -18.34 -2.36
C CYS A 294 -2.73 -17.75 -2.78
N VAL A 295 -1.65 -17.96 -2.01
CA VAL A 295 -0.31 -17.48 -2.41
C VAL A 295 0.20 -18.26 -3.64
N PHE A 296 -0.12 -19.55 -3.78
CA PHE A 296 0.14 -20.30 -5.00
C PHE A 296 -0.61 -19.68 -6.20
N GLY A 297 -1.91 -19.39 -6.03
CA GLY A 297 -2.73 -18.71 -7.04
C GLY A 297 -2.17 -17.35 -7.42
N PHE A 298 -1.70 -16.57 -6.45
CA PHE A 298 -1.02 -15.29 -6.70
C PHE A 298 0.18 -15.47 -7.63
N GLY A 299 1.08 -16.45 -7.35
CA GLY A 299 2.21 -16.75 -8.22
C GLY A 299 1.78 -17.25 -9.61
N LEU A 300 0.78 -18.14 -9.69
CA LEU A 300 0.26 -18.66 -10.94
C LEU A 300 -0.31 -17.53 -11.83
N PHE A 301 -1.16 -16.66 -11.26
CA PHE A 301 -1.74 -15.55 -12.03
C PHE A 301 -0.70 -14.48 -12.38
N THR A 302 0.36 -14.32 -11.60
CA THR A 302 1.52 -13.52 -11.96
C THR A 302 2.22 -14.09 -13.21
N VAL A 303 2.40 -15.40 -13.31
CA VAL A 303 2.94 -16.07 -14.51
C VAL A 303 2.00 -15.88 -15.71
N VAL A 304 0.68 -16.07 -15.52
CA VAL A 304 -0.33 -15.85 -16.58
C VAL A 304 -0.27 -14.42 -17.10
N PHE A 305 -0.18 -13.43 -16.20
CA PHE A 305 0.02 -12.04 -16.58
C PHE A 305 1.35 -11.87 -17.35
N GLY A 306 2.45 -12.48 -16.87
CA GLY A 306 3.77 -12.40 -17.48
C GLY A 306 3.80 -12.83 -18.95
N VAL A 307 3.10 -13.90 -19.31
CA VAL A 307 3.04 -14.43 -20.70
C VAL A 307 1.96 -13.75 -21.55
N SER A 308 1.01 -13.05 -20.92
CA SER A 308 -0.14 -12.46 -21.61
C SER A 308 0.27 -11.34 -22.58
N ARG A 309 -0.35 -11.35 -23.75
CA ARG A 309 -0.26 -10.29 -24.78
C ARG A 309 -1.64 -9.66 -25.03
N ASN A 310 -2.64 -10.05 -24.27
CA ASN A 310 -4.03 -9.60 -24.41
C ASN A 310 -4.42 -8.81 -23.17
N LEU A 311 -4.97 -7.60 -23.37
CA LEU A 311 -5.36 -6.70 -22.26
C LEU A 311 -6.38 -7.36 -21.32
N THR A 312 -7.40 -8.05 -21.86
CA THR A 312 -8.45 -8.67 -21.05
C THR A 312 -7.88 -9.78 -20.16
N ILE A 313 -7.02 -10.65 -20.72
CA ILE A 313 -6.35 -11.71 -19.95
C ILE A 313 -5.45 -11.11 -18.88
N SER A 314 -4.69 -10.07 -19.23
CA SER A 314 -3.82 -9.34 -18.30
C SER A 314 -4.61 -8.73 -17.13
N LEU A 315 -5.74 -8.09 -17.41
CA LEU A 315 -6.62 -7.50 -16.40
C LEU A 315 -7.23 -8.57 -15.48
N LEU A 316 -7.72 -9.67 -16.06
CA LEU A 316 -8.25 -10.79 -15.27
C LEU A 316 -7.17 -11.43 -14.41
N ALA A 317 -5.98 -11.67 -14.95
CA ALA A 317 -4.86 -12.21 -14.19
C ALA A 317 -4.48 -11.30 -13.02
N LEU A 318 -4.32 -9.99 -13.27
CA LEU A 318 -4.02 -9.01 -12.21
C LEU A 318 -5.16 -8.89 -11.18
N ALA A 319 -6.43 -8.95 -11.59
CA ALA A 319 -7.54 -8.96 -10.65
C ALA A 319 -7.53 -10.23 -9.77
N LEU A 320 -7.20 -11.38 -10.34
CA LEU A 320 -7.07 -12.64 -9.60
C LEU A 320 -5.85 -12.65 -8.67
N THR A 321 -4.73 -12.01 -9.03
CA THR A 321 -3.63 -11.81 -8.06
C THR A 321 -4.10 -11.00 -6.87
N GLY A 322 -4.81 -9.89 -7.08
CA GLY A 322 -5.36 -9.08 -5.99
C GLY A 322 -6.41 -9.81 -5.15
N ALA A 323 -7.22 -10.68 -5.78
CA ALA A 323 -8.17 -11.54 -5.07
C ALA A 323 -7.47 -12.53 -4.14
N CYS A 324 -6.44 -13.20 -4.64
CA CYS A 324 -5.62 -14.15 -3.88
C CYS A 324 -4.88 -13.45 -2.72
N ASP A 325 -4.29 -12.30 -2.99
CA ASP A 325 -3.62 -11.47 -1.98
C ASP A 325 -4.58 -11.06 -0.86
N MET A 326 -5.79 -10.63 -1.18
CA MET A 326 -6.78 -10.22 -0.18
C MET A 326 -7.13 -11.36 0.80
N VAL A 327 -7.30 -12.59 0.30
CA VAL A 327 -7.53 -13.76 1.17
C VAL A 327 -6.33 -14.00 2.08
N SER A 328 -5.11 -13.96 1.52
CA SER A 328 -3.86 -14.10 2.28
C SER A 328 -3.75 -13.05 3.39
N VAL A 329 -4.03 -11.79 3.07
CA VAL A 329 -4.02 -10.66 4.03
C VAL A 329 -5.02 -10.86 5.15
N VAL A 330 -6.25 -11.29 4.85
CA VAL A 330 -7.28 -11.53 5.88
C VAL A 330 -6.87 -12.68 6.80
N VAL A 331 -6.46 -13.81 6.24
CA VAL A 331 -6.02 -14.98 7.02
C VAL A 331 -4.83 -14.63 7.91
N ARG A 332 -3.79 -14.03 7.34
CA ARG A 332 -2.60 -13.62 8.08
C ARG A 332 -2.92 -12.63 9.19
N SER A 333 -3.72 -11.59 8.89
CA SER A 333 -4.11 -10.60 9.90
C SER A 333 -4.86 -11.24 11.06
N THR A 334 -5.75 -12.19 10.77
CA THR A 334 -6.50 -12.94 11.78
C THR A 334 -5.57 -13.81 12.62
N MET A 335 -4.66 -14.56 11.99
CA MET A 335 -3.68 -15.39 12.71
C MET A 335 -2.77 -14.56 13.60
N VAL A 336 -2.28 -13.42 13.12
CA VAL A 336 -1.42 -12.52 13.91
C VAL A 336 -2.18 -11.92 15.08
N GLN A 337 -3.40 -11.43 14.86
CA GLN A 337 -4.19 -10.76 15.91
C GLN A 337 -4.67 -11.73 17.00
N LEU A 338 -5.15 -12.90 16.63
CA LEU A 338 -5.65 -13.89 17.58
C LEU A 338 -4.54 -14.74 18.21
N GLY A 339 -3.44 -14.97 17.48
CA GLY A 339 -2.28 -15.70 17.98
C GLY A 339 -1.30 -14.87 18.81
N THR A 340 -1.59 -13.57 19.04
CA THR A 340 -0.70 -12.68 19.80
C THR A 340 -1.42 -12.15 21.04
N PRO A 341 -0.82 -12.29 22.26
CA PRO A 341 -1.36 -11.72 23.50
C PRO A 341 -1.52 -10.21 23.42
N ASP A 342 -2.50 -9.66 24.14
CA ASP A 342 -2.88 -8.24 24.07
C ASP A 342 -1.68 -7.29 24.30
N HIS A 343 -0.81 -7.59 25.26
CA HIS A 343 0.36 -6.78 25.60
C HIS A 343 1.46 -6.79 24.52
N MET A 344 1.51 -7.80 23.62
CA MET A 344 2.45 -7.92 22.50
C MET A 344 1.87 -7.50 21.16
N ARG A 345 0.52 -7.43 21.04
CA ARG A 345 -0.19 -7.20 19.77
C ARG A 345 0.29 -5.96 19.03
N GLY A 346 0.51 -4.85 19.73
CA GLY A 346 1.02 -3.61 19.13
C GLY A 346 2.43 -3.75 18.57
N ARG A 347 3.33 -4.47 19.27
CA ARG A 347 4.73 -4.70 18.87
C ARG A 347 4.81 -5.60 17.64
N VAL A 348 4.05 -6.70 17.64
CA VAL A 348 3.98 -7.64 16.51
C VAL A 348 3.37 -6.97 15.28
N SER A 349 2.29 -6.16 15.46
CA SER A 349 1.68 -5.42 14.36
C SER A 349 2.63 -4.38 13.75
N ALA A 350 3.45 -3.71 14.55
CA ALA A 350 4.45 -2.75 14.05
C ALA A 350 5.49 -3.45 13.17
N VAL A 351 6.02 -4.61 13.61
CA VAL A 351 6.97 -5.41 12.83
C VAL A 351 6.32 -5.95 11.55
N ASN A 352 5.08 -6.45 11.63
CA ASN A 352 4.34 -6.92 10.46
C ASN A 352 4.13 -5.81 9.41
N THR A 353 3.78 -4.59 9.85
CA THR A 353 3.63 -3.43 8.95
C THR A 353 4.95 -3.05 8.28
N LEU A 354 6.06 -3.11 9.03
CA LEU A 354 7.40 -2.87 8.48
C LEU A 354 7.74 -3.90 7.40
N PHE A 355 7.46 -5.17 7.65
CA PHE A 355 7.71 -6.25 6.67
C PHE A 355 6.86 -6.10 5.41
N ILE A 356 5.56 -5.77 5.54
CA ILE A 356 4.69 -5.51 4.39
C ILE A 356 5.23 -4.33 3.56
N GLY A 357 5.61 -3.22 4.20
CA GLY A 357 6.19 -2.08 3.50
C GLY A 357 7.50 -2.45 2.79
N ALA A 358 8.40 -3.14 3.50
CA ALA A 358 9.68 -3.55 2.95
C ALA A 358 9.52 -4.51 1.76
N SER A 359 8.68 -5.55 1.88
CA SER A 359 8.48 -6.51 0.79
C SER A 359 7.92 -5.88 -0.48
N ASN A 360 6.98 -4.95 -0.35
CA ASN A 360 6.40 -4.26 -1.51
C ASN A 360 7.45 -3.43 -2.27
N GLU A 361 8.20 -2.60 -1.57
CA GLU A 361 9.10 -1.62 -2.22
C GLU A 361 10.44 -2.26 -2.63
N VAL A 362 10.97 -3.17 -1.81
CA VAL A 362 12.18 -3.95 -2.18
C VAL A 362 11.84 -4.90 -3.33
N GLY A 363 10.63 -5.47 -3.36
CA GLY A 363 10.15 -6.30 -4.48
C GLY A 363 10.02 -5.51 -5.79
N GLN A 364 9.58 -4.24 -5.73
CA GLN A 364 9.60 -3.38 -6.91
C GLN A 364 11.02 -3.13 -7.43
N PHE A 365 11.98 -2.90 -6.54
CA PHE A 365 13.38 -2.73 -6.90
C PHE A 365 14.00 -4.02 -7.45
N GLU A 366 13.76 -5.16 -6.81
CA GLU A 366 14.18 -6.49 -7.27
C GLU A 366 13.65 -6.76 -8.68
N SER A 367 12.34 -6.55 -8.91
CA SER A 367 11.73 -6.73 -10.22
C SER A 367 12.35 -5.83 -11.29
N GLY A 368 12.70 -4.59 -10.93
CA GLY A 368 13.42 -3.67 -11.82
C GLY A 368 14.80 -4.18 -12.24
N ILE A 369 15.59 -4.69 -11.27
CA ILE A 369 16.91 -5.28 -11.53
C ILE A 369 16.78 -6.54 -12.40
N THR A 370 15.89 -7.46 -12.01
CA THR A 370 15.68 -8.72 -12.70
C THR A 370 15.21 -8.47 -14.14
N ALA A 371 14.33 -7.49 -14.35
CA ALA A 371 13.88 -7.09 -15.68
C ALA A 371 14.99 -6.44 -16.51
N GLN A 372 15.91 -5.72 -15.89
CA GLN A 372 17.07 -5.13 -16.57
C GLN A 372 18.03 -6.22 -17.09
N TRP A 373 18.21 -7.32 -16.34
CA TRP A 373 19.15 -8.38 -16.69
C TRP A 373 18.57 -9.43 -17.64
N PHE A 374 17.33 -9.85 -17.38
CA PHE A 374 16.71 -10.98 -18.09
C PHE A 374 15.58 -10.56 -19.05
N GLY A 375 15.20 -9.28 -19.05
CA GLY A 375 14.04 -8.77 -19.76
C GLY A 375 12.76 -8.82 -18.93
N THR A 376 11.78 -7.98 -19.30
CA THR A 376 10.56 -7.74 -18.50
C THR A 376 9.69 -9.00 -18.36
N VAL A 377 9.46 -9.72 -19.47
CA VAL A 377 8.58 -10.92 -19.43
C VAL A 377 9.22 -12.06 -18.62
N PRO A 378 10.51 -12.43 -18.83
CA PRO A 378 11.16 -13.40 -17.98
C PRO A 378 11.20 -13.00 -16.51
N ALA A 379 11.40 -11.72 -16.18
CA ALA A 379 11.42 -11.25 -14.79
C ALA A 379 10.08 -11.51 -14.09
N VAL A 380 8.95 -11.17 -14.73
CA VAL A 380 7.62 -11.43 -14.17
C VAL A 380 7.33 -12.92 -14.03
N ILE A 381 7.73 -13.72 -15.01
CA ILE A 381 7.58 -15.20 -14.95
C ILE A 381 8.42 -15.78 -13.82
N LEU A 382 9.70 -15.37 -13.70
CA LEU A 382 10.59 -15.81 -12.63
C LEU A 382 10.05 -15.42 -11.25
N GLY A 383 9.48 -14.21 -11.12
CA GLY A 383 8.83 -13.77 -9.89
C GLY A 383 7.64 -14.64 -9.51
N GLY A 384 6.74 -14.94 -10.45
CA GLY A 384 5.61 -15.82 -10.23
C GLY A 384 6.02 -17.28 -9.90
N VAL A 385 7.00 -17.82 -10.63
CA VAL A 385 7.57 -19.16 -10.35
C VAL A 385 8.27 -19.19 -9.00
N GLY A 386 9.03 -18.13 -8.68
CA GLY A 386 9.68 -17.95 -7.37
C GLY A 386 8.65 -17.95 -6.23
N THR A 387 7.53 -17.25 -6.40
CA THR A 387 6.42 -17.26 -5.43
C THR A 387 5.86 -18.68 -5.23
N ILE A 388 5.66 -19.45 -6.32
CA ILE A 388 5.21 -20.84 -6.24
C ILE A 388 6.24 -21.72 -5.52
N ALA A 389 7.53 -21.53 -5.80
CA ALA A 389 8.62 -22.22 -5.11
C ALA A 389 8.65 -21.90 -3.61
N VAL A 390 8.44 -20.64 -3.23
CA VAL A 390 8.28 -20.23 -1.83
C VAL A 390 7.14 -20.98 -1.16
N VAL A 391 5.97 -21.05 -1.79
CA VAL A 391 4.83 -21.82 -1.23
C VAL A 391 5.21 -23.28 -1.00
N ALA A 392 5.85 -23.92 -1.96
CA ALA A 392 6.30 -25.32 -1.84
C ALA A 392 7.31 -25.52 -0.70
N ALA A 393 8.26 -24.58 -0.55
CA ALA A 393 9.23 -24.58 0.54
C ALA A 393 8.54 -24.35 1.90
N TRP A 394 7.66 -23.35 2.02
CA TRP A 394 6.95 -23.03 3.27
C TRP A 394 6.00 -24.14 3.72
N ALA A 395 5.31 -24.82 2.77
CA ALA A 395 4.48 -25.97 3.08
C ALA A 395 5.26 -27.11 3.75
N ARG A 396 6.59 -27.19 3.52
CA ARG A 396 7.50 -28.16 4.16
C ARG A 396 8.15 -27.63 5.43
N LEU A 397 8.62 -26.38 5.41
CA LEU A 397 9.35 -25.76 6.53
C LEU A 397 8.43 -25.38 7.70
N PHE A 398 7.16 -25.06 7.42
CA PHE A 398 6.18 -24.64 8.42
C PHE A 398 4.93 -25.55 8.40
N PRO A 399 5.05 -26.82 8.83
CA PRO A 399 3.91 -27.73 8.87
C PRO A 399 2.81 -27.25 9.82
N GLU A 400 3.14 -26.42 10.83
CA GLU A 400 2.18 -25.77 11.71
C GLU A 400 1.25 -24.83 10.92
N LEU A 401 1.77 -24.08 9.95
CA LEU A 401 0.95 -23.21 9.08
C LEU A 401 -0.02 -24.05 8.25
N ARG A 402 0.44 -25.14 7.63
CA ARG A 402 -0.40 -26.03 6.83
C ARG A 402 -1.52 -26.66 7.67
N ARG A 403 -1.22 -27.06 8.92
CA ARG A 403 -2.17 -27.69 9.84
C ARG A 403 -3.03 -26.72 10.60
N ALA A 404 -2.78 -25.41 10.49
CA ALA A 404 -3.54 -24.39 11.19
C ALA A 404 -5.01 -24.47 10.76
N LYS A 405 -5.85 -24.92 11.69
CA LYS A 405 -7.30 -24.79 11.68
C LYS A 405 -7.62 -23.37 12.19
N GLU A 406 -8.86 -23.09 12.55
CA GLU A 406 -9.22 -21.81 13.17
C GLU A 406 -8.17 -21.36 14.19
N PRO A 407 -7.75 -20.09 14.21
CA PRO A 407 -6.82 -19.61 15.22
C PRO A 407 -7.41 -19.89 16.60
N VAL A 408 -6.74 -20.72 17.38
CA VAL A 408 -7.13 -20.93 18.79
C VAL A 408 -6.81 -19.64 19.51
N PRO A 409 -7.81 -18.97 20.14
CA PRO A 409 -7.52 -17.79 20.95
C PRO A 409 -6.52 -18.18 22.04
N VAL A 410 -5.47 -17.37 22.20
CA VAL A 410 -4.56 -17.54 23.35
C VAL A 410 -5.38 -17.32 24.61
N PRO A 411 -5.34 -18.23 25.61
CA PRO A 411 -6.01 -18.00 26.88
C PRO A 411 -5.56 -16.65 27.48
N ARG A 412 -6.55 -15.89 27.97
CA ARG A 412 -6.33 -14.57 28.57
C ARG A 412 -5.49 -14.65 29.84
#